data_cf42ef570df506ea4e5791527306dfdb
#
_entry.id   cf42ef570df506ea4e5791527306dfdb
#
_cell.length_a   1.000
_cell.length_b   1.000
_cell.length_c   1.000
_cell.angle_alpha   90.00
_cell.angle_beta   90.00
_cell.angle_gamma   90.00
#
_symmetry.space_group_name_H-M   'P 1'
#
loop_
_entity.id
_entity.type
_entity.pdbx_description
1 polymer ?
#
loop_
_entity_poly.entity_id
_entity_poly.type
_entity_poly.pdbx_seq_one_letter_code
_entity_poly.pdbx_strand_id
1 'polypeptide(L)'
;MVLKAELHCHIEGAASTGLVAAQARKYDVSIDGLIKGDAFVWHDFTSFLRAYDMAASLFRTEEDYALLSQTYFESVAADGAIYGEIFISTTHAQSIGLDPKEYVEGLAEGMRRAKASTGIESRMIATGLRHLGPEGVEEAARWLVANPHPLITAWGMAGEERMHHPKDFVRAF
;
A
#
# COMPACT_ATOMS: atom_id res chain seq x y z
N MET A 1 -14.02 -13.77 -21.92
CA MET A 1 -13.45 -13.29 -20.64
C MET A 1 -13.88 -11.85 -20.47
N VAL A 2 -14.39 -11.44 -19.31
CA VAL A 2 -14.72 -10.03 -19.02
C VAL A 2 -13.45 -9.36 -18.55
N LEU A 3 -13.06 -8.25 -19.20
CA LEU A 3 -11.94 -7.42 -18.77
C LEU A 3 -12.30 -6.70 -17.46
N LYS A 4 -11.35 -6.66 -16.52
CA LYS A 4 -11.52 -6.06 -15.20
C LYS A 4 -10.51 -4.93 -14.99
N ALA A 5 -10.85 -4.00 -14.09
CA ALA A 5 -9.95 -3.01 -13.52
C ALA A 5 -10.11 -3.03 -12.01
N GLU A 6 -8.99 -2.99 -11.29
CA GLU A 6 -8.96 -2.78 -9.84
C GLU A 6 -8.62 -1.32 -9.56
N LEU A 7 -9.50 -0.60 -8.85
CA LEU A 7 -9.37 0.85 -8.70
C LEU A 7 -9.23 1.32 -7.24
N HIS A 8 -9.27 0.40 -6.26
CA HIS A 8 -9.25 0.80 -4.85
C HIS A 8 -8.61 -0.28 -3.95
N CYS A 9 -7.29 -0.31 -3.90
CA CYS A 9 -6.55 -1.20 -3.02
C CYS A 9 -5.44 -0.44 -2.28
N HIS A 10 -5.42 -0.51 -0.95
CA HIS A 10 -4.29 -0.04 -0.13
C HIS A 10 -3.22 -1.10 -0.12
N ILE A 11 -2.07 -0.79 -0.72
CA ILE A 11 -1.05 -1.80 -1.03
C ILE A 11 -0.47 -2.47 0.21
N GLU A 12 -0.32 -1.75 1.31
CA GLU A 12 0.23 -2.29 2.56
C GLU A 12 -0.61 -3.44 3.14
N GLY A 13 -1.93 -3.44 2.84
CA GLY A 13 -2.85 -4.50 3.26
C GLY A 13 -3.11 -5.58 2.19
N ALA A 14 -2.46 -5.50 1.03
CA ALA A 14 -2.73 -6.38 -0.10
C ALA A 14 -1.86 -7.66 -0.13
N ALA A 15 -0.94 -7.80 0.82
CA ALA A 15 -0.07 -8.98 0.88
C ALA A 15 -0.87 -10.26 1.10
N SER A 16 -0.61 -11.29 0.29
CA SER A 16 -1.16 -12.63 0.54
C SER A 16 -0.62 -13.21 1.84
N THR A 17 -1.36 -14.13 2.45
CA THR A 17 -0.91 -14.86 3.66
C THR A 17 0.42 -15.57 3.45
N GLY A 18 0.64 -16.12 2.26
CA GLY A 18 1.90 -16.76 1.87
C GLY A 18 3.07 -15.79 1.84
N LEU A 19 2.87 -14.58 1.28
CA LEU A 19 3.89 -13.54 1.26
C LEU A 19 4.20 -13.03 2.67
N VAL A 20 3.17 -12.76 3.49
CA VAL A 20 3.34 -12.36 4.90
C VAL A 20 4.13 -13.40 5.68
N ALA A 21 3.81 -14.69 5.51
CA ALA A 21 4.54 -15.77 6.18
C ALA A 21 6.00 -15.87 5.70
N ALA A 22 6.29 -15.59 4.43
CA ALA A 22 7.65 -15.55 3.89
C ALA A 22 8.45 -14.39 4.49
N GLN A 23 7.86 -13.19 4.55
CA GLN A 23 8.50 -12.02 5.14
C GLN A 23 8.70 -12.17 6.65
N ALA A 24 7.74 -12.76 7.37
CA ALA A 24 7.88 -13.06 8.79
C ALA A 24 9.10 -13.95 9.07
N ARG A 25 9.30 -15.00 8.26
CA ARG A 25 10.51 -15.85 8.34
C ARG A 25 11.79 -15.08 8.01
N LYS A 26 11.75 -14.20 6.99
CA LYS A 26 12.91 -13.38 6.59
C LYS A 26 13.39 -12.48 7.74
N TYR A 27 12.47 -11.94 8.52
CA TYR A 27 12.76 -10.99 9.58
C TYR A 27 12.71 -11.58 11.00
N ASP A 28 12.53 -12.90 11.12
CA ASP A 28 12.40 -13.61 12.39
C ASP A 28 11.34 -13.00 13.31
N VAL A 29 10.15 -12.73 12.73
CA VAL A 29 9.00 -12.14 13.42
C VAL A 29 7.91 -13.18 13.60
N SER A 30 7.39 -13.36 14.84
CA SER A 30 6.21 -14.19 15.07
C SER A 30 4.96 -13.54 14.49
N ILE A 31 4.17 -14.34 13.79
CA ILE A 31 2.84 -13.99 13.27
C ILE A 31 1.76 -14.88 13.88
N ASP A 32 2.00 -15.38 15.09
CA ASP A 32 1.06 -16.23 15.80
C ASP A 32 -0.30 -15.55 15.96
N GLY A 33 -1.37 -16.27 15.60
CA GLY A 33 -2.73 -15.75 15.63
C GLY A 33 -3.12 -14.80 14.50
N LEU A 34 -2.17 -14.40 13.63
CA LEU A 34 -2.47 -13.56 12.48
C LEU A 34 -3.08 -14.33 11.31
N ILE A 35 -2.62 -15.57 11.09
CA ILE A 35 -3.02 -16.42 9.97
C ILE A 35 -3.51 -17.77 10.49
N LYS A 36 -4.62 -18.26 9.95
CA LYS A 36 -5.14 -19.62 10.18
C LYS A 36 -5.47 -20.27 8.84
N GLY A 37 -4.69 -21.29 8.48
CA GLY A 37 -4.74 -21.84 7.12
C GLY A 37 -4.28 -20.78 6.12
N ASP A 38 -5.12 -20.49 5.12
CA ASP A 38 -4.83 -19.53 4.06
C ASP A 38 -5.54 -18.17 4.26
N ALA A 39 -6.04 -17.90 5.47
CA ALA A 39 -6.80 -16.68 5.77
C ALA A 39 -6.22 -15.91 6.94
N PHE A 40 -6.27 -14.58 6.85
CA PHE A 40 -6.03 -13.71 7.99
C PHE A 40 -7.16 -13.84 9.02
N VAL A 41 -6.84 -13.66 10.30
CA VAL A 41 -7.79 -13.77 11.42
C VAL A 41 -7.98 -12.43 12.10
N TRP A 42 -9.23 -11.95 12.12
CA TRP A 42 -9.67 -10.81 12.91
C TRP A 42 -11.13 -11.02 13.34
N HIS A 43 -11.56 -10.36 14.40
CA HIS A 43 -12.91 -10.52 14.98
C HIS A 43 -13.73 -9.23 14.92
N ASP A 44 -13.05 -8.09 14.84
CA ASP A 44 -13.62 -6.76 14.77
C ASP A 44 -12.69 -5.80 14.03
N PHE A 45 -13.12 -4.55 13.83
CA PHE A 45 -12.34 -3.55 13.10
C PHE A 45 -11.00 -3.23 13.78
N THR A 46 -10.94 -3.23 15.11
CA THR A 46 -9.71 -2.95 15.85
C THR A 46 -8.69 -4.09 15.67
N SER A 47 -9.13 -5.34 15.74
CA SER A 47 -8.27 -6.50 15.49
C SER A 47 -7.85 -6.59 14.02
N PHE A 48 -8.71 -6.18 13.08
CA PHE A 48 -8.34 -6.02 11.67
C PHE A 48 -7.20 -5.01 11.50
N LEU A 49 -7.30 -3.81 12.09
CA LEU A 49 -6.24 -2.80 12.00
C LEU A 49 -4.91 -3.31 12.57
N ARG A 50 -4.94 -4.03 13.71
CA ARG A 50 -3.72 -4.64 14.27
C ARG A 50 -3.11 -5.68 13.33
N ALA A 51 -3.94 -6.51 12.69
CA ALA A 51 -3.48 -7.49 11.71
C ALA A 51 -2.87 -6.81 10.48
N TYR A 52 -3.51 -5.73 10.00
CA TYR A 52 -3.02 -4.89 8.92
C TYR A 52 -1.64 -4.29 9.25
N ASP A 53 -1.51 -3.62 10.40
CA ASP A 53 -0.26 -2.97 10.82
C ASP A 53 0.86 -4.01 10.99
N MET A 54 0.55 -5.18 11.58
CA MET A 54 1.53 -6.26 11.72
C MET A 54 2.01 -6.77 10.36
N ALA A 55 1.11 -7.05 9.43
CA ALA A 55 1.46 -7.50 8.08
C ALA A 55 2.29 -6.43 7.35
N ALA A 56 1.87 -5.16 7.41
CA ALA A 56 2.57 -4.04 6.79
C ALA A 56 4.00 -3.85 7.35
N SER A 57 4.22 -4.06 8.65
CA SER A 57 5.54 -3.91 9.32
C SER A 57 6.59 -4.92 8.86
N LEU A 58 6.19 -5.93 8.09
CA LEU A 58 7.09 -6.95 7.54
C LEU A 58 7.72 -6.54 6.19
N PHE A 59 7.30 -5.42 5.61
CA PHE A 59 7.88 -4.86 4.39
C PHE A 59 8.77 -3.68 4.78
N ARG A 60 10.10 -3.85 4.71
CA ARG A 60 11.08 -2.94 5.34
C ARG A 60 12.11 -2.37 4.37
N THR A 61 12.14 -2.86 3.13
CA THR A 61 13.11 -2.46 2.12
C THR A 61 12.43 -2.18 0.78
N GLU A 62 13.12 -1.47 -0.09
CA GLU A 62 12.70 -1.25 -1.48
C GLU A 62 12.31 -2.56 -2.17
N GLU A 63 13.12 -3.62 -2.04
CA GLU A 63 12.84 -4.92 -2.65
C GLU A 63 11.62 -5.63 -2.03
N ASP A 64 11.34 -5.44 -0.74
CA ASP A 64 10.11 -5.97 -0.15
C ASP A 64 8.87 -5.34 -0.76
N TYR A 65 8.89 -4.03 -1.00
CA TYR A 65 7.80 -3.33 -1.66
C TYR A 65 7.72 -3.65 -3.16
N ALA A 66 8.85 -3.92 -3.82
CA ALA A 66 8.85 -4.44 -5.18
C ALA A 66 8.17 -5.81 -5.25
N LEU A 67 8.51 -6.70 -4.34
CA LEU A 67 7.88 -8.03 -4.27
C LEU A 67 6.38 -7.92 -3.94
N LEU A 68 5.99 -7.04 -3.01
CA LEU A 68 4.60 -6.82 -2.65
C LEU A 68 3.76 -6.38 -3.83
N SER A 69 4.17 -5.31 -4.52
CA SER A 69 3.42 -4.78 -5.67
C SER A 69 3.45 -5.74 -6.86
N GLN A 70 4.57 -6.41 -7.14
CA GLN A 70 4.65 -7.42 -8.17
C GLN A 70 3.65 -8.55 -7.95
N THR A 71 3.68 -9.18 -6.77
CA THR A 71 2.80 -10.33 -6.48
C THR A 71 1.33 -9.93 -6.48
N TYR A 72 1.01 -8.74 -6.00
CA TYR A 72 -0.34 -8.21 -6.06
C TYR A 72 -0.84 -8.05 -7.49
N PHE A 73 -0.10 -7.33 -8.34
CA PHE A 73 -0.53 -7.09 -9.72
C PHE A 73 -0.53 -8.37 -10.58
N GLU A 74 0.38 -9.29 -10.35
CA GLU A 74 0.34 -10.61 -11.01
C GLU A 74 -0.91 -11.40 -10.59
N SER A 75 -1.33 -11.32 -9.33
CA SER A 75 -2.53 -11.98 -8.84
C SER A 75 -3.81 -11.40 -9.47
N VAL A 76 -3.97 -10.05 -9.48
CA VAL A 76 -5.17 -9.45 -10.07
C VAL A 76 -5.20 -9.60 -11.61
N ALA A 77 -4.04 -9.67 -12.25
CA ALA A 77 -3.94 -9.98 -13.67
C ALA A 77 -4.39 -11.43 -13.98
N ALA A 78 -4.00 -12.38 -13.12
CA ALA A 78 -4.47 -13.77 -13.23
C ALA A 78 -6.00 -13.88 -13.10
N ASP A 79 -6.63 -12.99 -12.33
CA ASP A 79 -8.07 -12.86 -12.20
C ASP A 79 -8.75 -12.10 -13.36
N GLY A 80 -7.97 -11.66 -14.36
CA GLY A 80 -8.44 -11.02 -15.58
C GLY A 80 -8.43 -9.49 -15.55
N ALA A 81 -7.73 -8.87 -14.59
CA ALA A 81 -7.52 -7.43 -14.61
C ALA A 81 -6.48 -7.05 -15.67
N ILE A 82 -6.75 -5.98 -16.42
CA ILE A 82 -5.82 -5.39 -17.39
C ILE A 82 -5.26 -4.06 -16.90
N TYR A 83 -5.84 -3.52 -15.84
CA TYR A 83 -5.45 -2.24 -15.24
C TYR A 83 -5.69 -2.29 -13.73
N GLY A 84 -4.84 -1.62 -12.94
CA GLY A 84 -5.03 -1.45 -11.51
C GLY A 84 -4.45 -0.16 -10.96
N GLU A 85 -5.08 0.36 -9.89
CA GLU A 85 -4.61 1.50 -9.12
C GLU A 85 -4.44 1.08 -7.65
N ILE A 86 -3.30 1.43 -7.08
CA ILE A 86 -3.02 1.20 -5.66
C ILE A 86 -2.89 2.51 -4.90
N PHE A 87 -3.49 2.56 -3.72
CA PHE A 87 -3.26 3.63 -2.75
C PHE A 87 -1.97 3.35 -2.00
N ILE A 88 -1.12 4.38 -1.92
CA ILE A 88 0.20 4.33 -1.28
C ILE A 88 0.31 5.44 -0.23
N SER A 89 1.07 5.21 0.85
CA SER A 89 1.30 6.20 1.90
C SER A 89 2.78 6.40 2.17
N THR A 90 3.33 7.53 1.73
CA THR A 90 4.73 7.90 2.04
C THR A 90 4.96 8.10 3.53
N THR A 91 3.93 8.53 4.26
CA THR A 91 3.98 8.68 5.72
C THR A 91 4.11 7.32 6.42
N HIS A 92 3.49 6.25 5.86
CA HIS A 92 3.69 4.90 6.38
C HIS A 92 5.16 4.46 6.23
N ALA A 93 5.78 4.69 5.07
CA ALA A 93 7.19 4.40 4.85
C ALA A 93 8.09 5.12 5.87
N GLN A 94 7.85 6.41 6.12
CA GLN A 94 8.58 7.17 7.13
C GLN A 94 8.43 6.60 8.55
N SER A 95 7.22 6.14 8.90
CA SER A 95 6.94 5.60 10.24
C SER A 95 7.72 4.32 10.56
N ILE A 96 8.10 3.56 9.54
CA ILE A 96 8.93 2.35 9.65
C ILE A 96 10.43 2.62 9.38
N GLY A 97 10.80 3.88 9.15
CA GLY A 97 12.18 4.30 8.92
C GLY A 97 12.71 4.08 7.50
N LEU A 98 11.83 3.83 6.54
CA LEU A 98 12.19 3.71 5.12
C LEU A 98 12.08 5.10 4.44
N ASP A 99 13.05 5.43 3.57
CA ASP A 99 12.97 6.63 2.75
C ASP A 99 11.73 6.53 1.83
N PRO A 100 10.85 7.56 1.82
CA PRO A 100 9.70 7.58 0.92
C PRO A 100 10.02 7.41 -0.57
N LYS A 101 11.22 7.80 -1.01
CA LYS A 101 11.66 7.55 -2.39
C LYS A 101 11.94 6.08 -2.63
N GLU A 102 12.67 5.42 -1.73
CA GLU A 102 12.92 3.97 -1.81
C GLU A 102 11.61 3.17 -1.80
N TYR A 103 10.63 3.59 -0.96
CA TYR A 103 9.30 3.01 -0.95
C TYR A 103 8.58 3.12 -2.30
N VAL A 104 8.55 4.33 -2.88
CA VAL A 104 7.88 4.58 -4.18
C VAL A 104 8.60 3.84 -5.30
N GLU A 105 9.93 3.85 -5.35
CA GLU A 105 10.71 3.15 -6.37
C GLU A 105 10.56 1.63 -6.26
N GLY A 106 10.52 1.09 -5.05
CA GLY A 106 10.24 -0.33 -4.83
C GLY A 106 8.89 -0.74 -5.40
N LEU A 107 7.82 -0.01 -5.06
CA LEU A 107 6.50 -0.26 -5.64
C LEU A 107 6.50 -0.15 -7.18
N ALA A 108 7.15 0.88 -7.72
CA ALA A 108 7.26 1.11 -9.15
C ALA A 108 8.02 -0.02 -9.85
N GLU A 109 9.08 -0.55 -9.23
CA GLU A 109 9.83 -1.70 -9.75
C GLU A 109 8.95 -2.95 -9.82
N GLY A 110 8.21 -3.26 -8.75
CA GLY A 110 7.29 -4.39 -8.76
C GLY A 110 6.19 -4.26 -9.82
N MET A 111 5.64 -3.04 -10.01
CA MET A 111 4.69 -2.74 -11.08
C MET A 111 5.30 -2.98 -12.47
N ARG A 112 6.57 -2.60 -12.68
CA ARG A 112 7.29 -2.86 -13.94
C ARG A 112 7.49 -4.37 -14.18
N ARG A 113 7.84 -5.14 -13.15
CA ARG A 113 7.99 -6.60 -13.22
C ARG A 113 6.65 -7.26 -13.56
N ALA A 114 5.57 -6.89 -12.88
CA ALA A 114 4.22 -7.41 -13.16
C ALA A 114 3.75 -7.07 -14.58
N LYS A 115 3.99 -5.84 -15.05
CA LYS A 115 3.71 -5.46 -16.44
C LYS A 115 4.48 -6.30 -17.44
N ALA A 116 5.76 -6.56 -17.19
CA ALA A 116 6.59 -7.38 -18.07
C ALA A 116 6.11 -8.84 -18.16
N SER A 117 5.61 -9.40 -17.04
CA SER A 117 5.14 -10.79 -16.96
C SER A 117 3.71 -10.99 -17.46
N THR A 118 2.80 -10.01 -17.25
CA THR A 118 1.35 -10.16 -17.47
C THR A 118 0.74 -9.17 -18.45
N GLY A 119 1.42 -8.07 -18.73
CA GLY A 119 0.90 -6.96 -19.54
C GLY A 119 -0.04 -6.01 -18.80
N ILE A 120 -0.27 -6.19 -17.48
CA ILE A 120 -1.15 -5.30 -16.70
C ILE A 120 -0.58 -3.88 -16.63
N GLU A 121 -1.43 -2.88 -16.88
CA GLU A 121 -1.10 -1.48 -16.62
C GLU A 121 -1.47 -1.09 -15.19
N SER A 122 -0.67 -0.24 -14.57
CA SER A 122 -0.90 0.13 -13.18
C SER A 122 -0.51 1.58 -12.86
N ARG A 123 -1.15 2.15 -11.84
CA ARG A 123 -0.87 3.50 -11.32
C ARG A 123 -0.92 3.51 -9.81
N MET A 124 -0.35 4.56 -9.23
CA MET A 124 -0.38 4.83 -7.79
C MET A 124 -1.20 6.09 -7.50
N ILE A 125 -1.95 6.05 -6.42
CA ILE A 125 -2.66 7.18 -5.82
C ILE A 125 -1.99 7.47 -4.49
N ALA A 126 -1.24 8.57 -4.39
CA ALA A 126 -0.62 8.95 -3.13
C ALA A 126 -1.69 9.41 -2.13
N THR A 127 -1.52 9.07 -0.85
CA THR A 127 -2.58 9.21 0.15
C THR A 127 -2.08 9.93 1.39
N GLY A 128 -2.76 11.00 1.77
CA GLY A 128 -2.65 11.62 3.08
C GLY A 128 -3.44 10.84 4.14
N LEU A 129 -2.85 10.64 5.31
CA LEU A 129 -3.49 9.92 6.41
C LEU A 129 -4.21 10.90 7.34
N ARG A 130 -5.54 10.91 7.27
CA ARG A 130 -6.42 11.87 7.96
C ARG A 130 -6.21 11.94 9.47
N HIS A 131 -5.93 10.81 10.11
CA HIS A 131 -5.68 10.74 11.55
C HIS A 131 -4.38 11.43 12.00
N LEU A 132 -3.49 11.79 11.07
CA LEU A 132 -2.30 12.60 11.36
C LEU A 132 -2.57 14.11 11.36
N GLY A 133 -3.83 14.49 11.15
CA GLY A 133 -4.28 15.88 11.14
C GLY A 133 -3.92 16.66 9.88
N PRO A 134 -4.44 17.90 9.77
CA PRO A 134 -4.25 18.74 8.59
C PRO A 134 -2.79 19.00 8.23
N GLU A 135 -1.94 19.24 9.23
CA GLU A 135 -0.51 19.51 9.01
C GLU A 135 0.22 18.31 8.43
N GLY A 136 -0.04 17.09 8.96
CA GLY A 136 0.57 15.87 8.44
C GLY A 136 0.14 15.55 7.01
N VAL A 137 -1.13 15.78 6.67
CA VAL A 137 -1.63 15.60 5.30
C VAL A 137 -1.03 16.65 4.35
N GLU A 138 -0.90 17.91 4.79
CA GLU A 138 -0.26 18.97 4.01
C GLU A 138 1.24 18.68 3.77
N GLU A 139 1.93 18.14 4.77
CA GLU A 139 3.34 17.73 4.64
C GLU A 139 3.51 16.62 3.59
N ALA A 140 2.65 15.58 3.63
CA ALA A 140 2.64 14.52 2.63
C ALA A 140 2.36 15.05 1.22
N ALA A 141 1.41 16.00 1.07
CA ALA A 141 1.12 16.64 -0.20
C ALA A 141 2.32 17.46 -0.72
N ARG A 142 3.00 18.23 0.15
CA ARG A 142 4.20 18.97 -0.20
C ARG A 142 5.35 18.06 -0.63
N TRP A 143 5.53 16.94 0.07
CA TRP A 143 6.52 15.95 -0.31
C TRP A 143 6.25 15.43 -1.73
N LEU A 144 4.99 15.06 -2.03
CA LEU A 144 4.59 14.58 -3.35
C LEU A 144 4.88 15.58 -4.47
N VAL A 145 4.55 16.85 -4.25
CA VAL A 145 4.83 17.94 -5.23
C VAL A 145 6.33 18.11 -5.46
N ALA A 146 7.14 17.98 -4.41
CA ALA A 146 8.59 18.09 -4.49
C ALA A 146 9.27 16.85 -5.10
N ASN A 147 8.58 15.69 -5.10
CA ASN A 147 9.11 14.42 -5.59
C ASN A 147 8.12 13.75 -6.57
N PRO A 148 7.88 14.34 -7.74
CA PRO A 148 6.95 13.80 -8.71
C PRO A 148 7.46 12.46 -9.25
N HIS A 149 6.55 11.49 -9.43
CA HIS A 149 6.87 10.20 -10.03
C HIS A 149 5.83 9.87 -11.13
N PRO A 150 6.25 9.37 -12.32
CA PRO A 150 5.36 9.22 -13.47
C PRO A 150 4.22 8.22 -13.27
N LEU A 151 4.35 7.28 -12.34
CA LEU A 151 3.29 6.33 -12.00
C LEU A 151 2.33 6.83 -10.90
N ILE A 152 2.64 7.93 -10.21
CA ILE A 152 1.72 8.57 -9.27
C ILE A 152 0.86 9.55 -10.07
N THR A 153 -0.41 9.25 -10.22
CA THR A 153 -1.33 9.99 -11.09
C THR A 153 -2.47 10.68 -10.34
N ALA A 154 -2.60 10.41 -9.05
CA ALA A 154 -3.64 11.00 -8.23
C ALA A 154 -3.19 11.22 -6.77
N TRP A 155 -3.93 12.08 -6.08
CA TRP A 155 -3.83 12.36 -4.65
C TRP A 155 -5.17 12.09 -3.98
N GLY A 156 -5.15 11.44 -2.84
CA GLY A 156 -6.34 11.11 -2.05
C GLY A 156 -6.09 11.26 -0.55
N MET A 157 -7.13 10.95 0.23
CA MET A 157 -7.06 10.96 1.68
C MET A 157 -7.77 9.72 2.23
N ALA A 158 -7.14 9.05 3.19
CA ALA A 158 -7.68 7.88 3.88
C ALA A 158 -7.44 7.98 5.40
N GLY A 159 -7.85 6.95 6.14
CA GLY A 159 -7.68 6.86 7.58
C GLY A 159 -8.99 7.08 8.35
N GLU A 160 -8.91 7.46 9.64
CA GLU A 160 -10.07 7.56 10.52
C GLU A 160 -10.98 8.75 10.15
N GLU A 161 -12.10 8.47 9.51
CA GLU A 161 -13.03 9.49 8.98
C GLU A 161 -13.67 10.38 10.04
N ARG A 162 -13.76 9.92 11.29
CA ARG A 162 -14.31 10.69 12.40
C ARG A 162 -13.36 11.74 12.97
N MET A 163 -12.07 11.64 12.61
CA MET A 163 -11.06 12.62 13.00
C MET A 163 -11.00 13.75 11.99
N HIS A 164 -11.15 14.99 12.47
CA HIS A 164 -11.14 16.23 11.69
C HIS A 164 -12.29 16.32 10.66
N HIS A 165 -12.63 17.53 10.26
CA HIS A 165 -13.62 17.78 9.20
C HIS A 165 -12.91 17.88 7.84
N PRO A 166 -13.48 17.42 6.70
CA PRO A 166 -12.85 17.55 5.38
C PRO A 166 -12.35 18.95 5.01
N LYS A 167 -13.06 20.02 5.45
CA LYS A 167 -12.65 21.42 5.25
C LYS A 167 -11.30 21.79 5.87
N ASP A 168 -10.87 21.03 6.91
CA ASP A 168 -9.61 21.32 7.60
C ASP A 168 -8.39 20.97 6.73
N PHE A 169 -8.59 20.19 5.67
CA PHE A 169 -7.54 19.71 4.76
C PHE A 169 -7.45 20.50 3.44
N VAL A 170 -8.18 21.62 3.29
CA VAL A 170 -8.24 22.39 2.03
C VAL A 170 -6.88 22.81 1.48
N ARG A 171 -5.85 22.94 2.34
CA ARG A 171 -4.49 23.32 1.90
C ARG A 171 -3.69 22.18 1.26
N ALA A 172 -4.16 20.93 1.45
CA ALA A 172 -3.54 19.75 0.87
C ALA A 172 -4.17 19.35 -0.48
N PHE A 173 -5.24 20.03 -0.88
CA PHE A 173 -5.98 19.83 -2.13
C PHE A 173 -6.11 21.15 -2.90
#